data_56dd037149babc9e0da3c01a71718154
#
_entry.id   56dd037149babc9e0da3c01a71718154
#
_cell.length_a   1.000
_cell.length_b   1.000
_cell.length_c   1.000
_cell.angle_alpha   90.00
_cell.angle_beta   90.00
_cell.angle_gamma   90.00
#
_symmetry.space_group_name_H-M   'P 1'
#
loop_
_entity.id
_entity.type
_entity.pdbx_description
1 polymer ?
#
loop_
_entity_poly.entity_id
_entity_poly.type
_entity_poly.pdbx_seq_one_letter_code
_entity_poly.pdbx_strand_id
1 'polypeptide(L)'
;WRPPAPDGGPPNNWESYFGGSAWELDEPSGDYYLHFFSKKQPDLNWENPVLRQEIWDLMRFWLDKGVDGFRMDVINMISKVPDLPSVPATRDGFVQDARHLMVNGPRLLEFLTEMRREVLDHHDTITVGETPGVDTSWGRALTNDTDGPLDMIFQFEHVGLDHEGSKWRPVPLKMRDLKASLGRWQTGLADVGWNSLYWD
;
A
#
# COMPACT_ATOMS: atom_id res chain seq x y z
N TRP A 1 13.84 5.39 10.74
CA TRP A 1 14.15 6.51 11.62
C TRP A 1 14.67 7.71 10.83
N ARG A 2 14.33 8.89 11.27
CA ARG A 2 14.81 10.18 10.74
C ARG A 2 15.07 11.13 11.90
N PRO A 3 16.09 11.99 11.82
CA PRO A 3 16.32 13.01 12.83
C PRO A 3 15.14 14.00 12.87
N PRO A 4 14.92 14.67 14.01
CA PRO A 4 13.97 15.77 14.13
C PRO A 4 14.19 16.83 13.04
N ALA A 5 13.10 17.53 12.69
CA ALA A 5 13.20 18.76 11.91
C ALA A 5 14.02 19.85 12.68
N PRO A 6 14.48 20.91 12.01
CA PRO A 6 15.31 21.95 12.68
C PRO A 6 14.65 22.62 13.90
N ASP A 7 13.33 22.58 14.00
CA ASP A 7 12.56 23.09 15.15
C ASP A 7 12.35 22.03 16.25
N GLY A 8 12.91 20.83 16.09
CA GLY A 8 12.77 19.70 17.01
C GLY A 8 11.50 18.88 16.80
N GLY A 9 10.65 19.26 15.87
CA GLY A 9 9.40 18.56 15.54
C GLY A 9 9.58 17.35 14.61
N PRO A 10 8.44 16.73 14.19
CA PRO A 10 8.46 15.61 13.25
C PRO A 10 9.11 15.97 11.90
N PRO A 11 9.74 15.02 11.20
CA PRO A 11 10.45 15.27 9.93
C PRO A 11 9.61 15.88 8.82
N ASN A 12 8.29 15.62 8.80
CA ASN A 12 7.32 16.23 7.90
C ASN A 12 5.93 16.26 8.54
N ASN A 13 4.94 16.81 7.82
CA ASN A 13 3.59 17.04 8.33
C ASN A 13 2.57 15.96 7.92
N TRP A 14 3.00 14.74 7.66
CA TRP A 14 2.11 13.67 7.21
C TRP A 14 1.18 13.16 8.30
N GLU A 15 -0.08 12.90 7.91
CA GLU A 15 -1.08 12.28 8.77
C GLU A 15 -1.06 10.77 8.67
N SER A 16 -1.18 10.09 9.81
CA SER A 16 -1.45 8.66 9.89
C SER A 16 -2.88 8.33 9.42
N TYR A 17 -3.10 7.15 8.86
CA TYR A 17 -4.46 6.66 8.52
C TYR A 17 -5.39 6.58 9.74
N PHE A 18 -4.84 6.44 10.93
CA PHE A 18 -5.61 6.43 12.19
C PHE A 18 -5.69 7.81 12.86
N GLY A 19 -5.26 8.84 12.15
CA GLY A 19 -5.25 10.23 12.65
C GLY A 19 -4.00 10.58 13.43
N GLY A 20 -3.74 11.87 13.56
CA GLY A 20 -2.52 12.40 14.17
C GLY A 20 -1.30 12.31 13.24
N SER A 21 -0.12 12.63 13.78
CA SER A 21 1.14 12.56 13.03
C SER A 21 1.44 11.12 12.59
N ALA A 22 1.99 10.97 11.37
CA ALA A 22 2.57 9.71 10.92
C ALA A 22 3.98 9.44 11.50
N TRP A 23 4.47 10.31 12.36
CA TRP A 23 5.77 10.22 13.02
C TRP A 23 5.62 10.16 14.52
N GLU A 24 6.36 9.26 15.16
CA GLU A 24 6.47 9.14 16.61
C GLU A 24 7.91 9.26 17.04
N LEU A 25 8.16 10.04 18.09
CA LEU A 25 9.49 10.20 18.68
C LEU A 25 9.87 8.93 19.44
N ASP A 26 11.03 8.39 19.12
CA ASP A 26 11.68 7.36 19.92
C ASP A 26 12.59 8.06 20.95
N GLU A 27 12.09 8.25 22.16
CA GLU A 27 12.78 8.98 23.23
C GLU A 27 14.23 8.49 23.49
N PRO A 28 14.52 7.15 23.44
CA PRO A 28 15.88 6.67 23.67
C PRO A 28 16.88 7.09 22.60
N SER A 29 16.49 7.14 21.33
CA SER A 29 17.37 7.52 20.22
C SER A 29 17.33 9.02 19.92
N GLY A 30 16.24 9.69 20.26
CA GLY A 30 15.96 11.07 19.88
C GLY A 30 15.52 11.24 18.41
N ASP A 31 15.35 10.15 17.68
CA ASP A 31 14.88 10.14 16.29
C ASP A 31 13.39 9.85 16.21
N TYR A 32 12.79 10.20 15.07
CA TYR A 32 11.42 9.84 14.75
C TYR A 32 11.35 8.60 13.87
N TYR A 33 10.38 7.71 14.11
CA TYR A 33 10.03 6.64 13.18
C TYR A 33 8.69 6.90 12.51
N LEU A 34 8.59 6.47 11.25
CA LEU A 34 7.37 6.56 10.45
C LEU A 34 6.41 5.44 10.82
N HIS A 35 5.10 5.75 10.90
CA HIS A 35 4.02 4.78 11.03
C HIS A 35 2.78 5.27 10.30
N PHE A 36 2.34 4.57 9.25
CA PHE A 36 1.12 4.98 8.54
C PHE A 36 -0.16 4.62 9.27
N PHE A 37 -0.11 3.61 10.13
CA PHE A 37 -1.23 3.11 10.91
C PHE A 37 -0.99 3.33 12.41
N SER A 38 -0.97 2.29 13.20
CA SER A 38 -0.70 2.41 14.63
C SER A 38 0.77 2.75 14.91
N LYS A 39 1.03 3.50 15.99
CA LYS A 39 2.37 3.70 16.56
C LYS A 39 3.11 2.39 16.86
N LYS A 40 2.37 1.28 17.03
CA LYS A 40 2.93 -0.07 17.24
C LYS A 40 3.27 -0.80 15.92
N GLN A 41 3.09 -0.14 14.78
CA GLN A 41 3.36 -0.66 13.44
C GLN A 41 4.35 0.28 12.72
N PRO A 42 5.65 0.27 13.10
CA PRO A 42 6.65 1.05 12.39
C PRO A 42 6.69 0.66 10.92
N ASP A 43 6.78 1.66 10.05
CA ASP A 43 6.87 1.45 8.62
C ASP A 43 8.28 0.99 8.24
N LEU A 44 8.39 -0.09 7.49
CA LEU A 44 9.67 -0.67 7.10
C LEU A 44 10.32 0.12 5.97
N ASN A 45 11.62 0.32 6.04
CA ASN A 45 12.39 1.04 5.01
C ASN A 45 12.77 0.10 3.86
N TRP A 46 11.88 -0.05 2.89
CA TRP A 46 12.10 -0.91 1.71
C TRP A 46 13.23 -0.44 0.78
N GLU A 47 13.73 0.79 0.96
CA GLU A 47 14.93 1.26 0.28
C GLU A 47 16.20 0.51 0.76
N ASN A 48 16.15 -0.09 1.96
CA ASN A 48 17.25 -0.86 2.51
C ASN A 48 17.23 -2.31 1.95
N PRO A 49 18.23 -2.70 1.14
CA PRO A 49 18.26 -4.05 0.57
C PRO A 49 18.43 -5.16 1.62
N VAL A 50 19.06 -4.86 2.76
CA VAL A 50 19.18 -5.84 3.86
C VAL A 50 17.81 -6.14 4.45
N LEU A 51 16.96 -5.11 4.63
CA LEU A 51 15.58 -5.33 5.08
C LEU A 51 14.81 -6.19 4.07
N ARG A 52 14.92 -5.92 2.78
CA ARG A 52 14.22 -6.73 1.76
C ARG A 52 14.64 -8.19 1.85
N GLN A 53 15.94 -8.46 2.03
CA GLN A 53 16.41 -9.83 2.20
C GLN A 53 15.78 -10.52 3.43
N GLU A 54 15.68 -9.84 4.57
CA GLU A 54 15.00 -10.36 5.76
C GLU A 54 13.51 -10.67 5.49
N ILE A 55 12.84 -9.85 4.67
CA ILE A 55 11.45 -10.12 4.26
C ILE A 55 11.40 -11.36 3.35
N TRP A 56 12.33 -11.52 2.40
CA TRP A 56 12.40 -12.72 1.56
C TRP A 56 12.64 -13.99 2.39
N ASP A 57 13.50 -13.93 3.37
CA ASP A 57 13.78 -15.04 4.28
C ASP A 57 12.57 -15.37 5.15
N LEU A 58 11.83 -14.37 5.63
CA LEU A 58 10.55 -14.54 6.32
C LEU A 58 9.50 -15.23 5.42
N MET A 59 9.38 -14.82 4.17
CA MET A 59 8.45 -15.46 3.23
C MET A 59 8.83 -16.91 2.97
N ARG A 60 10.10 -17.21 2.69
CA ARG A 60 10.62 -18.59 2.52
C ARG A 60 10.35 -19.46 3.76
N PHE A 61 10.57 -18.90 4.96
CA PHE A 61 10.27 -19.61 6.21
C PHE A 61 8.81 -20.10 6.26
N TRP A 62 7.85 -19.27 5.85
CA TRP A 62 6.45 -19.68 5.86
C TRP A 62 6.12 -20.67 4.73
N LEU A 63 6.69 -20.50 3.55
CA LEU A 63 6.55 -21.45 2.44
C LEU A 63 7.10 -22.81 2.81
N ASP A 64 8.25 -22.89 3.47
CA ASP A 64 8.84 -24.13 4.00
C ASP A 64 7.96 -24.79 5.08
N LYS A 65 7.10 -24.04 5.74
CA LYS A 65 6.07 -24.55 6.67
C LYS A 65 4.82 -25.06 5.96
N GLY A 66 4.72 -24.89 4.65
CA GLY A 66 3.63 -25.40 3.82
C GLY A 66 2.46 -24.43 3.65
N VAL A 67 2.67 -23.12 3.73
CA VAL A 67 1.65 -22.17 3.25
C VAL A 67 1.66 -22.12 1.73
N ASP A 68 0.48 -21.96 1.11
CA ASP A 68 0.31 -22.01 -0.34
C ASP A 68 0.37 -20.60 -0.98
N GLY A 69 0.67 -19.57 -0.22
CA GLY A 69 0.80 -18.20 -0.74
C GLY A 69 0.53 -17.13 0.30
N PHE A 70 0.34 -15.89 -0.17
CA PHE A 70 0.25 -14.72 0.69
C PHE A 70 -0.87 -13.78 0.29
N ARG A 71 -1.65 -13.35 1.26
CA ARG A 71 -2.39 -12.10 1.18
C ARG A 71 -1.51 -10.99 1.75
N MET A 72 -1.24 -9.99 0.94
CA MET A 72 -0.31 -8.90 1.26
C MET A 72 -1.06 -7.63 1.61
N ASP A 73 -0.96 -7.23 2.86
CA ASP A 73 -1.64 -6.07 3.44
C ASP A 73 -1.07 -4.78 2.87
N VAL A 74 -1.95 -3.93 2.30
CA VAL A 74 -1.61 -2.62 1.70
C VAL A 74 -0.29 -2.60 0.92
N ILE A 75 -0.04 -3.62 0.14
CA ILE A 75 1.26 -3.89 -0.49
C ILE A 75 1.75 -2.75 -1.41
N ASN A 76 0.86 -1.94 -1.92
CA ASN A 76 1.21 -0.78 -2.74
C ASN A 76 1.73 0.43 -1.94
N MET A 77 1.87 0.31 -0.63
CA MET A 77 2.43 1.34 0.25
C MET A 77 3.90 1.11 0.61
N ILE A 78 4.53 0.05 0.14
CA ILE A 78 5.95 -0.25 0.48
C ILE A 78 6.94 0.72 -0.16
N SER A 79 6.60 1.38 -1.26
CA SER A 79 7.38 2.42 -1.91
C SER A 79 6.74 3.79 -1.73
N LYS A 80 7.53 4.76 -1.27
CA LYS A 80 7.12 6.14 -1.04
C LYS A 80 7.88 7.09 -1.96
N VAL A 81 7.39 8.32 -2.08
CA VAL A 81 8.16 9.36 -2.78
C VAL A 81 9.50 9.60 -2.07
N PRO A 82 10.58 9.86 -2.83
CA PRO A 82 11.88 10.19 -2.26
C PRO A 82 11.80 11.40 -1.30
N ASP A 83 12.72 11.43 -0.33
CA ASP A 83 12.90 12.52 0.64
C ASP A 83 11.72 12.79 1.58
N LEU A 84 10.57 12.16 1.38
CA LEU A 84 9.38 12.29 2.22
C LEU A 84 9.00 13.77 2.48
N PRO A 85 8.71 14.56 1.43
CA PRO A 85 8.52 16.01 1.56
C PRO A 85 7.25 16.34 2.35
N SER A 86 7.25 17.47 3.07
CA SER A 86 6.01 18.03 3.60
C SER A 86 5.04 18.40 2.48
N VAL A 87 3.75 18.29 2.75
CA VAL A 87 2.70 18.72 1.82
C VAL A 87 2.17 20.11 2.17
N PRO A 88 1.62 20.86 1.20
CA PRO A 88 0.96 22.13 1.47
C PRO A 88 -0.18 21.99 2.48
N ALA A 89 -0.35 22.98 3.34
CA ALA A 89 -1.47 23.01 4.26
C ALA A 89 -2.79 23.22 3.51
N THR A 90 -3.71 22.27 3.69
CA THR A 90 -5.08 22.29 3.13
C THR A 90 -6.15 22.46 4.20
N ARG A 91 -5.75 22.38 5.47
CA ARG A 91 -6.58 22.52 6.67
C ARG A 91 -5.76 23.10 7.83
N ASP A 92 -6.45 23.56 8.86
CA ASP A 92 -5.78 24.04 10.08
C ASP A 92 -4.97 22.94 10.78
N GLY A 93 -3.87 23.35 11.40
CA GLY A 93 -2.96 22.47 12.13
C GLY A 93 -1.75 22.00 11.32
N PHE A 94 -0.79 21.40 12.01
CA PHE A 94 0.46 20.94 11.42
C PHE A 94 0.27 19.70 10.54
N VAL A 95 -0.57 18.76 10.96
CA VAL A 95 -0.76 17.46 10.31
C VAL A 95 -1.66 17.59 9.09
N GLN A 96 -1.21 17.10 7.94
CA GLN A 96 -1.89 17.24 6.64
C GLN A 96 -2.05 15.89 5.94
N ASP A 97 -3.09 15.77 5.11
CA ASP A 97 -3.30 14.56 4.30
C ASP A 97 -2.23 14.44 3.21
N ALA A 98 -1.39 13.44 3.33
CA ALA A 98 -0.32 13.13 2.39
C ALA A 98 -0.47 11.72 1.77
N ARG A 99 -1.65 11.10 1.84
CA ARG A 99 -1.90 9.72 1.38
C ARG A 99 -1.47 9.47 -0.05
N HIS A 100 -1.61 10.47 -0.94
CA HIS A 100 -1.14 10.39 -2.32
C HIS A 100 0.37 10.23 -2.49
N LEU A 101 1.16 10.55 -1.46
CA LEU A 101 2.62 10.34 -1.44
C LEU A 101 3.03 9.00 -0.78
N MET A 102 2.06 8.32 -0.16
CA MET A 102 2.27 7.08 0.59
C MET A 102 1.96 5.82 -0.24
N VAL A 103 1.22 5.95 -1.34
CA VAL A 103 0.77 4.83 -2.18
C VAL A 103 1.43 4.88 -3.55
N ASN A 104 1.60 3.73 -4.18
CA ASN A 104 2.07 3.58 -5.56
C ASN A 104 3.37 4.35 -5.85
N GLY A 105 4.31 4.34 -4.90
CA GLY A 105 5.57 5.05 -5.02
C GLY A 105 6.43 4.55 -6.19
N PRO A 106 7.45 5.32 -6.58
CA PRO A 106 8.17 5.14 -7.86
C PRO A 106 8.91 3.81 -7.99
N ARG A 107 9.24 3.14 -6.88
CA ARG A 107 9.95 1.85 -6.88
C ARG A 107 9.04 0.65 -6.55
N LEU A 108 7.72 0.85 -6.52
CA LEU A 108 6.79 -0.22 -6.14
C LEU A 108 6.95 -1.46 -7.02
N LEU A 109 6.90 -1.31 -8.34
CA LEU A 109 7.06 -2.44 -9.27
C LEU A 109 8.44 -3.08 -9.17
N GLU A 110 9.50 -2.29 -8.95
CA GLU A 110 10.86 -2.81 -8.73
C GLU A 110 10.90 -3.75 -7.53
N PHE A 111 10.38 -3.31 -6.37
CA PHE A 111 10.39 -4.12 -5.15
C PHE A 111 9.53 -5.38 -5.28
N LEU A 112 8.36 -5.28 -5.90
CA LEU A 112 7.49 -6.43 -6.08
C LEU A 112 8.05 -7.42 -7.11
N THR A 113 8.67 -6.94 -8.19
CA THR A 113 9.37 -7.81 -9.16
C THR A 113 10.58 -8.49 -8.53
N GLU A 114 11.33 -7.78 -7.68
CA GLU A 114 12.41 -8.39 -6.88
C GLU A 114 11.86 -9.50 -5.98
N MET A 115 10.77 -9.25 -5.24
CA MET A 115 10.10 -10.24 -4.41
C MET A 115 9.70 -11.48 -5.22
N ARG A 116 9.08 -11.30 -6.39
CA ARG A 116 8.68 -12.41 -7.26
C ARG A 116 9.87 -13.25 -7.66
N ARG A 117 10.91 -12.62 -8.21
CA ARG A 117 12.14 -13.30 -8.64
C ARG A 117 12.85 -14.02 -7.50
N GLU A 118 12.96 -13.39 -6.32
CA GLU A 118 13.73 -13.94 -5.20
C GLU A 118 12.96 -15.02 -4.41
N VAL A 119 11.63 -15.00 -4.44
CA VAL A 119 10.82 -15.90 -3.61
C VAL A 119 9.77 -16.63 -4.43
N LEU A 120 8.83 -15.92 -5.06
CA LEU A 120 7.59 -16.54 -5.56
C LEU A 120 7.84 -17.47 -6.76
N ASP A 121 8.77 -17.10 -7.67
CA ASP A 121 9.10 -17.93 -8.85
C ASP A 121 9.73 -19.30 -8.50
N HIS A 122 10.10 -19.49 -7.24
CA HIS A 122 10.69 -20.74 -6.75
C HIS A 122 9.68 -21.67 -6.07
N HIS A 123 8.41 -21.25 -5.98
CA HIS A 123 7.36 -21.97 -5.28
C HIS A 123 6.06 -21.96 -6.09
N ASP A 124 5.25 -23.01 -5.95
CA ASP A 124 3.88 -23.03 -6.49
C ASP A 124 2.96 -22.31 -5.50
N THR A 125 2.77 -21.03 -5.70
CA THR A 125 2.07 -20.13 -4.77
C THR A 125 1.01 -19.30 -5.43
N ILE A 126 0.07 -18.79 -4.64
CA ILE A 126 -0.88 -17.77 -5.05
C ILE A 126 -0.71 -16.50 -4.20
N THR A 127 -0.72 -15.35 -4.83
CA THR A 127 -0.59 -14.05 -4.16
C THR A 127 -1.78 -13.14 -4.41
N VAL A 128 -2.24 -12.48 -3.35
CA VAL A 128 -3.33 -11.50 -3.42
C VAL A 128 -2.89 -10.21 -2.74
N GLY A 129 -2.70 -9.14 -3.50
CA GLY A 129 -2.32 -7.83 -2.97
C GLY A 129 -3.54 -6.98 -2.60
N GLU A 130 -3.56 -6.45 -1.39
CA GLU A 130 -4.46 -5.35 -1.05
C GLU A 130 -3.88 -4.04 -1.57
N THR A 131 -4.63 -3.34 -2.43
CA THR A 131 -4.11 -2.17 -3.14
C THR A 131 -5.10 -1.00 -3.13
N PRO A 132 -5.20 -0.27 -2.01
CA PRO A 132 -6.03 0.94 -1.97
C PRO A 132 -5.52 2.01 -2.95
N GLY A 133 -6.44 2.73 -3.60
CA GLY A 133 -6.11 3.85 -4.46
C GLY A 133 -5.45 3.50 -5.80
N VAL A 134 -5.60 2.26 -6.27
CA VAL A 134 -5.17 1.86 -7.62
C VAL A 134 -6.31 2.00 -8.62
N ASP A 135 -5.95 2.21 -9.87
CA ASP A 135 -6.82 2.12 -11.05
C ASP A 135 -6.51 0.86 -11.89
N THR A 136 -7.21 0.68 -12.99
CA THR A 136 -7.00 -0.48 -13.87
C THR A 136 -5.62 -0.49 -14.55
N SER A 137 -4.95 0.66 -14.69
CA SER A 137 -3.58 0.70 -15.23
C SER A 137 -2.58 0.12 -14.26
N TRP A 138 -2.70 0.44 -12.98
CA TRP A 138 -1.94 -0.22 -11.91
C TRP A 138 -2.30 -1.70 -11.78
N GLY A 139 -3.60 -2.03 -11.88
CA GLY A 139 -4.04 -3.42 -11.90
C GLY A 139 -3.32 -4.23 -12.97
N ARG A 140 -3.29 -3.74 -14.21
CA ARG A 140 -2.55 -4.37 -15.33
C ARG A 140 -1.05 -4.51 -15.05
N ALA A 141 -0.41 -3.49 -14.49
CA ALA A 141 1.01 -3.54 -14.18
C ALA A 141 1.36 -4.54 -13.07
N LEU A 142 0.45 -4.73 -12.12
CA LEU A 142 0.67 -5.58 -10.95
C LEU A 142 0.34 -7.05 -11.22
N THR A 143 -0.60 -7.37 -12.13
CA THR A 143 -1.19 -8.71 -12.24
C THR A 143 -1.22 -9.28 -13.66
N ASN A 144 -0.46 -8.72 -14.61
CA ASN A 144 -0.46 -9.30 -15.95
C ASN A 144 0.20 -10.68 -15.98
N ASP A 145 -0.32 -11.57 -16.83
CA ASP A 145 0.07 -12.98 -16.93
C ASP A 145 1.53 -13.20 -17.43
N THR A 146 2.19 -12.16 -17.93
CA THR A 146 3.54 -12.27 -18.50
C THR A 146 4.63 -11.96 -17.49
N ASP A 147 4.51 -10.82 -16.80
CA ASP A 147 5.56 -10.30 -15.91
C ASP A 147 4.98 -9.56 -14.67
N GLY A 148 3.68 -9.71 -14.42
CA GLY A 148 3.03 -9.16 -13.23
C GLY A 148 3.64 -9.75 -11.94
N PRO A 149 4.04 -8.91 -10.99
CA PRO A 149 4.67 -9.39 -9.76
C PRO A 149 3.72 -10.10 -8.80
N LEU A 150 2.41 -9.97 -8.97
CA LEU A 150 1.36 -10.59 -8.17
C LEU A 150 0.39 -11.36 -9.07
N ASP A 151 -0.26 -12.38 -8.53
CA ASP A 151 -1.27 -13.15 -9.29
C ASP A 151 -2.61 -12.42 -9.31
N MET A 152 -2.98 -11.77 -8.21
CA MET A 152 -4.21 -10.99 -8.06
C MET A 152 -4.01 -9.77 -7.18
N ILE A 153 -4.88 -8.79 -7.35
CA ILE A 153 -5.08 -7.70 -6.39
C ILE A 153 -6.57 -7.54 -6.10
N PHE A 154 -6.92 -6.99 -4.94
CA PHE A 154 -8.23 -6.41 -4.73
C PHE A 154 -8.12 -4.91 -4.44
N GLN A 155 -9.09 -4.18 -4.94
CA GLN A 155 -9.15 -2.72 -4.91
C GLN A 155 -10.45 -2.25 -4.25
N PHE A 156 -10.52 -0.99 -3.89
CA PHE A 156 -11.61 -0.43 -3.08
C PHE A 156 -12.51 0.57 -3.83
N GLU A 157 -12.42 0.66 -5.15
CA GLU A 157 -13.19 1.66 -5.91
C GLU A 157 -14.69 1.53 -5.68
N HIS A 158 -15.21 0.31 -5.68
CA HIS A 158 -16.64 0.03 -5.47
C HIS A 158 -17.08 0.24 -4.01
N VAL A 159 -16.19 0.06 -3.04
CA VAL A 159 -16.49 0.24 -1.61
C VAL A 159 -16.80 1.71 -1.29
N GLY A 160 -16.26 2.66 -2.05
CA GLY A 160 -16.50 4.08 -1.87
C GLY A 160 -17.82 4.62 -2.45
N LEU A 161 -18.66 3.77 -3.07
CA LEU A 161 -19.84 4.24 -3.82
C LEU A 161 -21.07 4.53 -2.96
N ASP A 162 -21.10 4.09 -1.72
CA ASP A 162 -22.20 4.24 -0.79
C ASP A 162 -21.98 5.28 0.31
N HIS A 163 -20.92 6.08 0.20
CA HIS A 163 -20.65 7.16 1.14
C HIS A 163 -19.99 8.37 0.45
N GLU A 164 -20.07 9.54 1.08
CA GLU A 164 -19.52 10.79 0.55
C GLU A 164 -18.39 11.33 1.45
N GLY A 165 -17.15 11.25 0.97
CA GLY A 165 -15.95 11.77 1.65
C GLY A 165 -15.56 11.06 2.95
N SER A 166 -16.47 10.34 3.58
CA SER A 166 -16.24 9.55 4.80
C SER A 166 -17.25 8.42 4.89
N LYS A 167 -16.81 7.22 5.32
CA LYS A 167 -17.69 6.07 5.56
C LYS A 167 -18.80 6.33 6.58
N TRP A 168 -18.70 7.40 7.36
CA TRP A 168 -19.71 7.84 8.31
C TRP A 168 -20.77 8.77 7.72
N ARG A 169 -20.68 9.05 6.41
CA ARG A 169 -21.67 9.86 5.65
C ARG A 169 -22.28 9.00 4.54
N PRO A 170 -23.14 8.03 4.89
CA PRO A 170 -23.70 7.13 3.91
C PRO A 170 -24.60 7.87 2.91
N VAL A 171 -24.54 7.43 1.66
CA VAL A 171 -25.44 7.85 0.58
C VAL A 171 -26.06 6.61 -0.07
N PRO A 172 -27.24 6.70 -0.71
CA PRO A 172 -27.84 5.56 -1.36
C PRO A 172 -26.94 4.99 -2.49
N LEU A 173 -26.59 3.72 -2.38
CA LEU A 173 -25.86 3.01 -3.42
C LEU A 173 -26.68 2.96 -4.72
N LYS A 174 -26.11 3.46 -5.80
CA LYS A 174 -26.71 3.37 -7.14
C LYS A 174 -26.19 2.14 -7.86
N MET A 175 -27.04 1.18 -8.13
CA MET A 175 -26.67 -0.08 -8.81
C MET A 175 -25.99 0.16 -10.16
N ARG A 176 -26.33 1.25 -10.86
CA ARG A 176 -25.66 1.65 -12.10
C ARG A 176 -24.16 1.93 -11.88
N ASP A 177 -23.83 2.63 -10.80
CA ASP A 177 -22.46 3.06 -10.50
C ASP A 177 -21.63 1.85 -10.02
N LEU A 178 -22.24 0.95 -9.24
CA LEU A 178 -21.64 -0.33 -8.88
C LEU A 178 -21.32 -1.18 -10.13
N LYS A 179 -22.28 -1.37 -11.02
CA LYS A 179 -22.06 -2.11 -12.28
C LYS A 179 -20.99 -1.47 -13.15
N ALA A 180 -20.93 -0.14 -13.19
CA ALA A 180 -19.90 0.57 -13.96
C ALA A 180 -18.50 0.37 -13.38
N SER A 181 -18.35 0.41 -12.07
CA SER A 181 -17.07 0.14 -11.39
C SER A 181 -16.62 -1.30 -11.61
N LEU A 182 -17.45 -2.27 -11.27
CA LEU A 182 -17.12 -3.69 -11.45
C LEU A 182 -16.86 -4.05 -12.91
N GLY A 183 -17.66 -3.52 -13.84
CA GLY A 183 -17.48 -3.73 -15.27
C GLY A 183 -16.18 -3.15 -15.82
N ARG A 184 -15.76 -1.98 -15.34
CA ARG A 184 -14.48 -1.35 -15.71
C ARG A 184 -13.29 -2.24 -15.31
N TRP A 185 -13.29 -2.76 -14.11
CA TRP A 185 -12.25 -3.68 -13.63
C TRP A 185 -12.26 -5.00 -14.39
N GLN A 186 -13.44 -5.57 -14.60
CA GLN A 186 -13.58 -6.82 -15.37
C GLN A 186 -13.05 -6.68 -16.80
N THR A 187 -13.41 -5.60 -17.49
CA THR A 187 -12.96 -5.37 -18.87
C THR A 187 -11.51 -4.86 -18.93
N GLY A 188 -11.07 -4.11 -17.92
CA GLY A 188 -9.73 -3.54 -17.86
C GLY A 188 -8.62 -4.58 -17.65
N LEU A 189 -8.93 -5.75 -17.09
CA LEU A 189 -7.97 -6.82 -16.83
C LEU A 189 -8.21 -8.08 -17.68
N ALA A 190 -9.30 -8.15 -18.47
CA ALA A 190 -9.76 -9.36 -19.15
C ALA A 190 -8.75 -10.01 -20.12
N ASP A 191 -7.82 -9.22 -20.66
CA ASP A 191 -6.85 -9.66 -21.66
C ASP A 191 -5.41 -9.80 -21.10
N VAL A 192 -5.22 -9.58 -19.80
CA VAL A 192 -3.88 -9.52 -19.22
C VAL A 192 -3.71 -10.22 -17.89
N GLY A 193 -4.79 -10.53 -17.17
CA GLY A 193 -4.67 -11.11 -15.84
C GLY A 193 -6.01 -11.32 -15.15
N TRP A 194 -5.96 -11.58 -13.86
CA TRP A 194 -7.11 -11.93 -13.03
C TRP A 194 -7.64 -10.73 -12.27
N ASN A 195 -8.95 -10.52 -12.35
CA ASN A 195 -9.65 -9.56 -11.50
C ASN A 195 -10.20 -10.28 -10.27
N SER A 196 -9.69 -9.97 -9.09
CA SER A 196 -10.31 -10.44 -7.85
C SER A 196 -11.36 -9.45 -7.36
N LEU A 197 -12.47 -9.98 -6.86
CA LEU A 197 -13.56 -9.20 -6.30
C LEU A 197 -13.47 -9.24 -4.77
N TYR A 198 -13.23 -8.09 -4.18
CA TYR A 198 -13.42 -7.88 -2.76
C TYR A 198 -14.83 -7.33 -2.52
N TRP A 199 -15.54 -7.90 -1.56
CA TRP A 199 -16.84 -7.45 -1.14
C TRP A 199 -16.86 -7.35 0.39
N ASP A 200 -17.19 -6.14 0.89
CA ASP A 200 -17.31 -5.85 2.32
C ASP A 200 -18.78 -5.63 2.69
#